data_560b1bf29c9f5a86413e3ea69c03ac18
#
_entry.id   560b1bf29c9f5a86413e3ea69c03ac18
#
_cell.length_a   1.000
_cell.length_b   1.000
_cell.length_c   1.000
_cell.angle_alpha   90.00
_cell.angle_beta   90.00
_cell.angle_gamma   90.00
#
_symmetry.space_group_name_H-M   'P 1'
#
loop_
_entity.id
_entity.type
_entity.pdbx_description
1 polymer ?
#
loop_
_entity_poly.entity_id
_entity_poly.type
_entity_poly.pdbx_seq_one_letter_code
_entity_poly.pdbx_strand_id
1 'polypeptide(L)'
;MYAGLNFQRVKSYFKKNRTMKRIVFVMIALLIGIGVATAQNAKKAVISSDNVEHDFGTIKEADGSVTHTFVIKNTGDAPLVITRVVASCGCTTPQFSKEPIAPGQTSKIDVTYNPAGRPGQFVKTIAVYSNGKDGTFTLRIKGVVE
;
A
#
# COMPACT_ATOMS: atom_id res chain seq x y z
N MET A 1 50.02 1.85 -31.43
CA MET A 1 51.22 1.44 -30.69
C MET A 1 50.90 1.64 -29.22
N TYR A 2 50.32 0.67 -28.53
CA TYR A 2 50.02 0.73 -27.10
C TYR A 2 51.10 -0.02 -26.35
N ALA A 3 51.84 0.73 -25.53
CA ALA A 3 52.93 0.20 -24.71
C ALA A 3 52.35 -0.77 -23.66
N GLY A 4 52.76 -2.05 -23.73
CA GLY A 4 52.42 -3.06 -22.78
C GLY A 4 52.86 -2.68 -21.36
N LEU A 5 51.89 -2.43 -20.47
CA LEU A 5 52.15 -2.32 -19.04
C LEU A 5 52.72 -3.66 -18.57
N ASN A 6 54.00 -3.60 -18.17
CA ASN A 6 54.77 -4.79 -17.77
C ASN A 6 54.24 -5.29 -16.40
N PHE A 7 53.30 -6.21 -16.43
CA PHE A 7 52.64 -6.82 -15.29
C PHE A 7 53.62 -7.46 -14.28
N GLN A 8 54.82 -7.78 -14.74
CA GLN A 8 55.88 -8.32 -13.90
C GLN A 8 56.49 -7.26 -12.95
N ARG A 9 56.47 -6.00 -13.33
CA ARG A 9 57.01 -4.90 -12.47
C ARG A 9 56.07 -4.58 -11.31
N VAL A 10 54.79 -4.77 -11.49
CA VAL A 10 53.78 -4.56 -10.43
C VAL A 10 53.88 -5.65 -9.35
N LYS A 11 54.14 -6.92 -9.75
CA LYS A 11 54.35 -8.02 -8.80
C LYS A 11 55.57 -7.86 -7.91
N SER A 12 56.65 -7.25 -8.40
CA SER A 12 57.86 -7.05 -7.59
C SER A 12 57.71 -5.95 -6.52
N TYR A 13 56.89 -4.95 -6.77
CA TYR A 13 56.60 -3.89 -5.82
C TYR A 13 55.82 -4.40 -4.59
N PHE A 14 54.94 -5.41 -4.78
CA PHE A 14 54.14 -5.98 -3.71
C PHE A 14 54.90 -6.96 -2.80
N LYS A 15 56.12 -7.43 -3.21
CA LYS A 15 56.83 -8.45 -2.44
C LYS A 15 57.64 -7.90 -1.26
N LYS A 16 57.93 -6.58 -1.21
CA LYS A 16 58.98 -6.04 -0.30
C LYS A 16 58.49 -5.34 0.99
N ASN A 17 57.19 -5.09 1.18
CA ASN A 17 56.78 -4.37 2.39
C ASN A 17 55.53 -4.97 3.06
N ARG A 18 55.70 -5.67 4.17
CA ARG A 18 54.58 -6.17 5.02
C ARG A 18 53.70 -5.01 5.51
N THR A 19 54.25 -3.82 5.69
CA THR A 19 53.55 -2.63 6.15
C THR A 19 52.60 -2.08 5.04
N MET A 20 53.07 -2.04 3.78
CA MET A 20 52.23 -1.61 2.66
C MET A 20 51.06 -2.56 2.37
N LYS A 21 51.25 -3.88 2.53
CA LYS A 21 50.13 -4.84 2.43
C LYS A 21 49.05 -4.55 3.49
N ARG A 22 49.45 -4.25 4.71
CA ARG A 22 48.50 -3.92 5.79
C ARG A 22 47.74 -2.64 5.50
N ILE A 23 48.45 -1.59 4.97
CA ILE A 23 47.85 -0.32 4.62
C ILE A 23 46.86 -0.46 3.45
N VAL A 24 47.21 -1.25 2.42
CA VAL A 24 46.31 -1.51 1.28
C VAL A 24 45.10 -2.32 1.71
N PHE A 25 45.23 -3.36 2.57
CA PHE A 25 44.10 -4.10 3.12
C PHE A 25 43.22 -3.21 4.01
N VAL A 26 43.78 -2.31 4.80
CA VAL A 26 42.97 -1.37 5.61
C VAL A 26 42.24 -0.37 4.73
N MET A 27 42.89 0.15 3.67
CA MET A 27 42.25 1.06 2.71
C MET A 27 41.12 0.35 1.92
N ILE A 28 41.33 -0.89 1.50
CA ILE A 28 40.28 -1.68 0.83
C ILE A 28 39.15 -2.01 1.80
N ALA A 29 39.45 -2.36 3.05
CA ALA A 29 38.43 -2.60 4.09
C ALA A 29 37.64 -1.33 4.42
N LEU A 30 38.28 -0.15 4.42
CA LEU A 30 37.63 1.15 4.60
C LEU A 30 36.71 1.51 3.41
N LEU A 31 37.11 1.16 2.18
CA LEU A 31 36.29 1.39 0.99
C LEU A 31 35.09 0.42 0.88
N ILE A 32 35.20 -0.79 1.42
CA ILE A 32 34.11 -1.77 1.47
C ILE A 32 33.15 -1.47 2.64
N GLY A 33 33.64 -0.83 3.71
CA GLY A 33 32.85 -0.49 4.91
C GLY A 33 31.90 0.69 4.75
N ILE A 34 31.96 1.46 3.65
CA ILE A 34 31.05 2.60 3.39
C ILE A 34 29.85 2.20 2.53
N GLY A 35 29.67 0.92 2.23
CA GLY A 35 28.42 0.39 1.76
C GLY A 35 27.40 0.35 2.92
N VAL A 36 27.07 1.52 3.50
CA VAL A 36 25.88 1.66 4.34
C VAL A 36 24.73 1.34 3.43
N ALA A 37 24.22 0.10 3.55
CA ALA A 37 22.92 -0.25 3.03
C ALA A 37 21.94 0.73 3.69
N THR A 38 21.66 1.85 3.04
CA THR A 38 20.43 2.58 3.28
C THR A 38 19.34 1.57 2.93
N ALA A 39 18.88 0.83 3.95
CA ALA A 39 17.62 0.11 3.87
C ALA A 39 16.61 1.21 3.53
N GLN A 40 16.32 1.37 2.25
CA GLN A 40 15.24 2.22 1.77
C GLN A 40 14.00 1.60 2.38
N ASN A 41 13.52 2.19 3.48
CA ASN A 41 12.15 1.97 3.92
C ASN A 41 11.28 2.37 2.75
N ALA A 42 10.91 1.38 1.92
CA ALA A 42 10.06 1.61 0.78
C ALA A 42 8.78 2.22 1.32
N LYS A 43 8.55 3.49 0.98
CA LYS A 43 7.33 4.20 1.34
C LYS A 43 6.13 3.36 0.93
N LYS A 44 5.19 3.16 1.85
CA LYS A 44 4.01 2.32 1.64
C LYS A 44 2.75 3.11 1.89
N ALA A 45 1.78 2.95 1.01
CA ALA A 45 0.42 3.40 1.26
C ALA A 45 -0.23 2.46 2.28
N VAL A 46 -1.03 3.00 3.18
CA VAL A 46 -1.80 2.26 4.18
C VAL A 46 -3.22 2.78 4.19
N ILE A 47 -4.17 1.90 3.90
CA ILE A 47 -5.59 2.20 3.94
C ILE A 47 -6.12 2.02 5.36
N SER A 48 -6.90 2.96 5.85
CA SER A 48 -7.63 2.85 7.12
C SER A 48 -8.98 3.55 7.04
N SER A 49 -9.87 3.24 7.99
CA SER A 49 -11.12 3.93 8.20
C SER A 49 -11.47 3.83 9.69
N ASP A 50 -12.01 4.90 10.27
CA ASP A 50 -12.45 4.89 11.67
C ASP A 50 -13.70 4.02 11.85
N ASN A 51 -14.53 3.90 10.80
CA ASN A 51 -15.72 3.08 10.79
C ASN A 51 -15.71 2.16 9.56
N VAL A 52 -15.54 0.88 9.78
CA VAL A 52 -15.52 -0.15 8.71
C VAL A 52 -16.88 -0.84 8.54
N GLU A 53 -17.82 -0.55 9.42
CA GLU A 53 -19.16 -1.12 9.40
C GLU A 53 -20.21 -0.02 9.65
N HIS A 54 -21.32 -0.10 8.90
CA HIS A 54 -22.49 0.75 9.08
C HIS A 54 -23.76 -0.09 9.22
N ASP A 55 -24.57 0.23 10.24
CA ASP A 55 -25.87 -0.36 10.46
C ASP A 55 -26.97 0.64 10.08
N PHE A 56 -27.73 0.32 9.05
CA PHE A 56 -28.88 1.13 8.63
C PHE A 56 -30.10 0.97 9.57
N GLY A 57 -30.03 0.02 10.52
CA GLY A 57 -31.19 -0.32 11.33
C GLY A 57 -32.31 -0.94 10.49
N THR A 58 -33.55 -0.62 10.84
CA THR A 58 -34.72 -1.02 10.05
C THR A 58 -34.98 -0.01 8.95
N ILE A 59 -35.02 -0.48 7.71
CA ILE A 59 -35.35 0.30 6.50
C ILE A 59 -36.60 -0.28 5.84
N LYS A 60 -37.45 0.55 5.28
CA LYS A 60 -38.62 0.12 4.55
C LYS A 60 -38.31 -0.06 3.06
N GLU A 61 -38.76 -1.14 2.49
CA GLU A 61 -38.60 -1.39 1.04
C GLU A 61 -39.18 -0.24 0.20
N ALA A 62 -40.31 0.32 0.64
CA ALA A 62 -41.02 1.41 -0.03
C ALA A 62 -40.25 2.74 -0.06
N ASP A 63 -39.31 2.96 0.88
CA ASP A 63 -38.51 4.18 0.95
C ASP A 63 -37.37 4.18 -0.09
N GLY A 64 -37.16 3.06 -0.79
CA GLY A 64 -36.16 2.93 -1.84
C GLY A 64 -34.74 2.70 -1.32
N SER A 65 -33.77 3.03 -2.15
CA SER A 65 -32.34 2.80 -1.86
C SER A 65 -31.82 3.70 -0.75
N VAL A 66 -30.96 3.12 0.09
CA VAL A 66 -30.25 3.84 1.16
C VAL A 66 -28.76 3.93 0.86
N THR A 67 -28.12 5.02 1.25
CA THR A 67 -26.69 5.26 0.98
C THR A 67 -25.95 5.63 2.26
N HIS A 68 -24.76 5.06 2.43
CA HIS A 68 -23.80 5.47 3.47
C HIS A 68 -22.45 5.81 2.86
N THR A 69 -21.83 6.87 3.40
CA THR A 69 -20.50 7.33 2.99
C THR A 69 -19.45 6.87 4.00
N PHE A 70 -18.56 5.98 3.58
CA PHE A 70 -17.37 5.62 4.34
C PHE A 70 -16.24 6.60 4.05
N VAL A 71 -15.55 7.06 5.11
CA VAL A 71 -14.35 7.89 4.98
C VAL A 71 -13.13 7.00 5.07
N ILE A 72 -12.35 7.00 3.99
CA ILE A 72 -11.09 6.26 3.87
C ILE A 72 -9.94 7.24 4.09
N LYS A 73 -8.96 6.87 4.90
CA LYS A 73 -7.76 7.65 5.19
C LYS A 73 -6.51 6.91 4.74
N ASN A 74 -5.57 7.62 4.13
CA ASN A 74 -4.23 7.13 3.89
C ASN A 74 -3.35 7.43 5.11
N THR A 75 -3.06 6.43 5.92
CA THR A 75 -2.18 6.55 7.10
C THR A 75 -0.73 6.15 6.79
N GLY A 76 -0.43 5.84 5.52
CA GLY A 76 0.91 5.54 5.04
C GLY A 76 1.71 6.79 4.66
N ASP A 77 2.85 6.57 4.08
CA ASP A 77 3.84 7.58 3.65
C ASP A 77 4.02 7.65 2.12
N ALA A 78 3.24 6.85 1.37
CA ALA A 78 3.12 6.88 -0.09
C ALA A 78 1.68 7.17 -0.54
N PRO A 79 1.44 7.71 -1.75
CA PRO A 79 0.10 7.90 -2.29
C PRO A 79 -0.69 6.59 -2.35
N LEU A 80 -1.92 6.60 -1.81
CA LEU A 80 -2.86 5.48 -1.85
C LEU A 80 -3.77 5.62 -3.08
N VAL A 81 -3.83 4.58 -3.90
CA VAL A 81 -4.70 4.52 -5.08
C VAL A 81 -5.71 3.38 -4.90
N ILE A 82 -7.00 3.70 -4.88
CA ILE A 82 -8.07 2.71 -4.91
C ILE A 82 -8.26 2.30 -6.38
N THR A 83 -8.03 1.03 -6.68
CA THR A 83 -8.09 0.52 -8.05
C THR A 83 -9.47 -0.02 -8.39
N ARG A 84 -10.15 -0.62 -7.40
CA ARG A 84 -11.46 -1.25 -7.57
C ARG A 84 -12.19 -1.36 -6.25
N VAL A 85 -13.51 -1.20 -6.27
CA VAL A 85 -14.40 -1.48 -5.14
C VAL A 85 -15.48 -2.44 -5.62
N VAL A 86 -15.66 -3.55 -4.91
CA VAL A 86 -16.59 -4.63 -5.30
C VAL A 86 -17.48 -4.99 -4.13
N ALA A 87 -18.79 -4.94 -4.35
CA ALA A 87 -19.77 -5.41 -3.39
C ALA A 87 -20.07 -6.90 -3.56
N SER A 88 -20.49 -7.57 -2.49
CA SER A 88 -20.82 -8.99 -2.46
C SER A 88 -22.11 -9.36 -3.24
N CYS A 89 -22.91 -8.36 -3.65
CA CYS A 89 -24.11 -8.58 -4.49
C CYS A 89 -24.34 -7.38 -5.42
N GLY A 90 -25.09 -7.60 -6.51
CA GLY A 90 -25.55 -6.53 -7.40
C GLY A 90 -26.59 -5.58 -6.78
N CYS A 91 -27.09 -5.90 -5.56
CA CYS A 91 -27.98 -5.05 -4.78
C CYS A 91 -27.25 -3.89 -4.06
N THR A 92 -25.92 -3.87 -4.13
CA THR A 92 -25.07 -2.87 -3.46
C THR A 92 -24.14 -2.28 -4.49
N THR A 93 -24.21 -0.95 -4.66
CA THR A 93 -23.42 -0.22 -5.66
C THR A 93 -22.47 0.75 -4.97
N PRO A 94 -21.15 0.46 -4.98
CA PRO A 94 -20.15 1.39 -4.47
C PRO A 94 -19.77 2.44 -5.52
N GLN A 95 -19.55 3.68 -5.09
CA GLN A 95 -18.98 4.77 -5.88
C GLN A 95 -17.75 5.33 -5.15
N PHE A 96 -16.67 5.61 -5.87
CA PHE A 96 -15.41 6.09 -5.28
C PHE A 96 -14.60 6.91 -6.29
N SER A 97 -13.69 7.74 -5.79
CA SER A 97 -12.71 8.44 -6.62
C SER A 97 -11.51 7.54 -6.93
N LYS A 98 -11.01 7.65 -8.17
CA LYS A 98 -9.76 7.01 -8.61
C LYS A 98 -8.53 7.89 -8.40
N GLU A 99 -8.72 9.10 -7.88
CA GLU A 99 -7.61 10.01 -7.62
C GLU A 99 -6.72 9.48 -6.48
N PRO A 100 -5.40 9.63 -6.59
CA PRO A 100 -4.48 9.25 -5.53
C PRO A 100 -4.74 10.06 -4.25
N ILE A 101 -4.84 9.36 -3.12
CA ILE A 101 -5.00 9.94 -1.78
C ILE A 101 -3.60 10.17 -1.21
N ALA A 102 -3.20 11.41 -1.01
CA ALA A 102 -1.89 11.74 -0.46
C ALA A 102 -1.76 11.25 1.01
N PRO A 103 -0.54 11.05 1.53
CA PRO A 103 -0.31 10.73 2.94
C PRO A 103 -1.07 11.67 3.88
N GLY A 104 -1.79 11.09 4.85
CA GLY A 104 -2.60 11.82 5.81
C GLY A 104 -3.95 12.35 5.31
N GLN A 105 -4.22 12.29 4.00
CA GLN A 105 -5.47 12.75 3.40
C GLN A 105 -6.55 11.67 3.41
N THR A 106 -7.79 12.10 3.15
CA THR A 106 -8.98 11.26 3.14
C THR A 106 -9.67 11.26 1.77
N SER A 107 -10.43 10.20 1.50
CA SER A 107 -11.36 10.10 0.38
C SER A 107 -12.66 9.45 0.84
N LYS A 108 -13.67 9.44 -0.01
CA LYS A 108 -15.00 8.91 0.30
C LYS A 108 -15.31 7.70 -0.58
N ILE A 109 -16.02 6.74 -0.01
CA ILE A 109 -16.66 5.63 -0.73
C ILE A 109 -18.14 5.67 -0.37
N ASP A 110 -18.98 6.00 -1.33
CA ASP A 110 -20.44 5.97 -1.16
C ASP A 110 -20.94 4.57 -1.49
N VAL A 111 -21.69 3.96 -0.58
CA VAL A 111 -22.23 2.62 -0.72
C VAL A 111 -23.74 2.70 -0.69
N THR A 112 -24.40 2.43 -1.84
CA THR A 112 -25.84 2.43 -1.98
C THR A 112 -26.35 0.99 -1.97
N TYR A 113 -27.33 0.72 -1.09
CA TYR A 113 -28.04 -0.55 -1.01
C TYR A 113 -29.47 -0.40 -1.51
N ASN A 114 -29.88 -1.30 -2.41
CA ASN A 114 -31.26 -1.38 -2.91
C ASN A 114 -32.02 -2.51 -2.18
N PRO A 115 -33.02 -2.20 -1.34
CA PRO A 115 -33.78 -3.19 -0.57
C PRO A 115 -34.86 -3.91 -1.39
N ALA A 116 -35.18 -3.46 -2.62
CA ALA A 116 -36.33 -3.95 -3.39
C ALA A 116 -36.34 -5.48 -3.56
N GLY A 117 -37.40 -6.13 -3.14
CA GLY A 117 -37.58 -7.58 -3.19
C GLY A 117 -36.68 -8.37 -2.24
N ARG A 118 -36.19 -7.73 -1.13
CA ARG A 118 -35.24 -8.35 -0.19
C ARG A 118 -35.63 -8.15 1.28
N PRO A 119 -36.83 -8.58 1.70
CA PRO A 119 -37.25 -8.46 3.07
C PRO A 119 -36.34 -9.27 4.02
N GLY A 120 -36.21 -8.82 5.25
CA GLY A 120 -35.46 -9.47 6.30
C GLY A 120 -34.06 -8.90 6.50
N GLN A 121 -33.24 -9.58 7.31
CA GLN A 121 -31.90 -9.14 7.68
C GLN A 121 -30.94 -9.23 6.48
N PHE A 122 -30.06 -8.22 6.38
CA PHE A 122 -28.99 -8.24 5.40
C PHE A 122 -27.64 -7.85 6.03
N VAL A 123 -26.59 -8.47 5.51
CA VAL A 123 -25.19 -8.08 5.71
C VAL A 123 -24.51 -8.14 4.36
N LYS A 124 -23.89 -7.04 3.93
CA LYS A 124 -23.17 -6.96 2.66
C LYS A 124 -21.74 -6.50 2.91
N THR A 125 -20.81 -7.16 2.27
CA THR A 125 -19.39 -6.82 2.33
C THR A 125 -18.97 -6.09 1.05
N ILE A 126 -18.10 -5.11 1.21
CA ILE A 126 -17.53 -4.29 0.14
C ILE A 126 -16.01 -4.41 0.21
N ALA A 127 -15.42 -5.06 -0.79
CA ALA A 127 -13.97 -5.22 -0.92
C ALA A 127 -13.37 -4.02 -1.66
N VAL A 128 -12.47 -3.30 -1.00
CA VAL A 128 -11.74 -2.16 -1.54
C VAL A 128 -10.33 -2.62 -1.88
N TYR A 129 -9.99 -2.64 -3.17
CA TYR A 129 -8.68 -3.00 -3.68
C TYR A 129 -7.85 -1.73 -3.91
N SER A 130 -6.62 -1.76 -3.46
CA SER A 130 -5.71 -0.62 -3.56
C SER A 130 -4.25 -1.08 -3.69
N ASN A 131 -3.35 -0.12 -3.91
CA ASN A 131 -1.90 -0.33 -3.79
C ASN A 131 -1.39 -0.30 -2.34
N GLY A 132 -2.30 -0.27 -1.36
CA GLY A 132 -1.96 -0.29 0.05
C GLY A 132 -1.27 -1.60 0.48
N LYS A 133 -0.61 -1.58 1.62
CA LYS A 133 0.20 -2.69 2.15
C LYS A 133 -0.55 -4.03 2.17
N ASP A 134 -1.84 -4.01 2.52
CA ASP A 134 -2.66 -5.21 2.68
C ASP A 134 -3.43 -5.59 1.41
N GLY A 135 -3.33 -4.77 0.34
CA GLY A 135 -3.94 -4.99 -0.97
C GLY A 135 -5.47 -4.89 -1.00
N THR A 136 -6.16 -5.44 -0.01
CA THR A 136 -7.62 -5.46 0.09
C THR A 136 -8.06 -5.00 1.48
N PHE A 137 -9.01 -4.06 1.50
CA PHE A 137 -9.64 -3.55 2.72
C PHE A 137 -11.15 -3.81 2.65
N THR A 138 -11.77 -4.24 3.74
CA THR A 138 -13.18 -4.66 3.74
C THR A 138 -14.03 -3.69 4.54
N LEU A 139 -15.09 -3.19 3.90
CA LEU A 139 -16.17 -2.45 4.54
C LEU A 139 -17.41 -3.34 4.62
N ARG A 140 -18.35 -3.01 5.50
CA ARG A 140 -19.58 -3.76 5.72
C ARG A 140 -20.75 -2.83 5.96
N ILE A 141 -21.90 -3.20 5.39
CA ILE A 141 -23.20 -2.62 5.71
C ILE A 141 -24.14 -3.71 6.18
N LYS A 142 -25.04 -3.39 7.09
CA LYS A 142 -26.06 -4.29 7.60
C LYS A 142 -27.36 -3.54 7.91
N GLY A 143 -28.43 -4.29 8.13
CA GLY A 143 -29.74 -3.76 8.51
C GLY A 143 -30.83 -4.81 8.36
N VAL A 144 -32.07 -4.35 8.50
CA VAL A 144 -33.29 -5.15 8.33
C VAL A 144 -34.21 -4.42 7.36
N VAL A 145 -34.77 -5.14 6.37
CA VAL A 145 -35.76 -4.62 5.42
C VAL A 145 -37.15 -5.08 5.84
N GLU A 146 -38.08 -4.13 5.99
CA GLU A 146 -39.52 -4.33 6.23
C GLU A 146 -40.35 -3.86 5.04
#